data_4a7a37b98df8959fb49119b336b5c825
#
_entry.id   4a7a37b98df8959fb49119b336b5c825
#
_cell.length_a   1.000
_cell.length_b   1.000
_cell.length_c   1.000
_cell.angle_alpha   90.00
_cell.angle_beta   90.00
_cell.angle_gamma   90.00
#
_symmetry.space_group_name_H-M   'P 1'
#
loop_
_entity.id
_entity.type
_entity.pdbx_description
1 polymer ?
#
loop_
_entity_poly.entity_id
_entity_poly.type
_entity_poly.pdbx_seq_one_letter_code
_entity_poly.pdbx_strand_id
1 'polypeptide(L)'
;HTRDRRQRQMCIRDSLYAAQDLDGVKVKGDDQKAGVEIVKKALQAPIRQITANAGVDGSVVVGKLLEGKKASQGYDAQNEDYVDMFAKGIIDPTKVVRSALQDAASIAGLLITTEAMIADKPEEKDAGPAMPPMGGGMGGMGGMGGMGM
;
A
#
# COMPACT_ATOMS: atom_id res chain seq x y z
N HIS A 1 3.40 1.46 -14.76
CA HIS A 1 2.66 0.94 -13.59
C HIS A 1 3.03 -0.48 -13.18
N THR A 2 3.51 -1.36 -14.07
CA THR A 2 3.89 -2.75 -13.75
C THR A 2 5.23 -2.84 -13.03
N ARG A 3 6.17 -1.97 -13.34
CA ARG A 3 7.51 -1.94 -12.73
C ARG A 3 7.44 -1.54 -11.24
N ASP A 4 6.56 -0.62 -10.92
CA ASP A 4 6.36 -0.07 -9.58
C ASP A 4 5.75 -1.09 -8.61
N ARG A 5 4.88 -1.98 -9.10
CA ARG A 5 4.29 -3.07 -8.30
C ARG A 5 5.32 -4.15 -7.94
N ARG A 6 6.25 -4.47 -8.84
CA ARG A 6 7.29 -5.48 -8.60
C ARG A 6 8.30 -5.04 -7.54
N GLN A 7 8.67 -3.76 -7.54
CA GLN A 7 9.62 -3.21 -6.57
C GLN A 7 9.10 -3.26 -5.13
N ARG A 8 7.79 -3.04 -4.91
CA ARG A 8 7.18 -3.07 -3.57
C ARG A 8 7.17 -4.45 -2.93
N GLN A 9 7.25 -5.52 -3.69
CA GLN A 9 7.14 -6.89 -3.18
C GLN A 9 8.41 -7.36 -2.44
N MET A 10 9.57 -6.85 -2.80
CA MET A 10 10.82 -7.22 -2.12
C MET A 10 10.98 -6.54 -0.77
N CYS A 11 10.60 -5.26 -0.63
CA CYS A 11 10.55 -4.54 0.65
C CYS A 11 9.78 -5.30 1.72
N ILE A 12 8.71 -5.95 1.29
CA ILE A 12 7.76 -6.66 2.14
C ILE A 12 8.36 -7.92 2.69
N ARG A 13 9.15 -8.62 1.86
CA ARG A 13 9.89 -9.78 2.29
C ARG A 13 10.96 -9.41 3.32
N ASP A 14 11.73 -8.36 3.06
CA ASP A 14 12.80 -7.93 3.95
C ASP A 14 12.24 -7.48 5.31
N SER A 15 11.08 -6.82 5.33
CA SER A 15 10.37 -6.49 6.57
C SER A 15 9.94 -7.75 7.34
N LEU A 16 9.48 -8.79 6.63
CA LEU A 16 9.05 -10.04 7.24
C LEU A 16 10.22 -10.81 7.88
N TYR A 17 11.38 -10.84 7.21
CA TYR A 17 12.58 -11.47 7.77
C TYR A 17 13.18 -10.64 8.91
N ALA A 18 13.18 -9.31 8.81
CA ALA A 18 13.60 -8.44 9.91
C ALA A 18 12.74 -8.64 11.18
N ALA A 19 11.48 -9.06 11.03
CA ALA A 19 10.63 -9.39 12.17
C ALA A 19 11.14 -10.61 12.96
N GLN A 20 11.85 -11.55 12.33
CA GLN A 20 12.47 -12.70 13.02
C GLN A 20 13.68 -12.26 13.86
N ASP A 21 14.44 -11.27 13.40
CA ASP A 21 15.60 -10.76 14.13
C ASP A 21 15.19 -10.07 15.44
N LEU A 22 13.93 -9.61 15.54
CA LEU A 22 13.39 -9.03 16.76
C LEU A 22 13.28 -10.02 17.93
N ASP A 23 13.30 -11.32 17.67
CA ASP A 23 13.32 -12.35 18.72
C ASP A 23 14.60 -12.32 19.57
N GLY A 24 15.69 -11.81 18.99
CA GLY A 24 16.99 -11.62 19.67
C GLY A 24 17.10 -10.35 20.49
N VAL A 25 16.11 -9.45 20.44
CA VAL A 25 16.18 -8.16 21.16
C VAL A 25 15.99 -8.38 22.65
N LYS A 26 17.02 -8.00 23.43
CA LYS A 26 16.95 -8.04 24.89
C LYS A 26 16.05 -6.93 25.42
N VAL A 27 14.92 -7.28 25.99
CA VAL A 27 13.95 -6.36 26.58
C VAL A 27 13.95 -6.47 28.11
N LYS A 28 13.70 -5.35 28.77
CA LYS A 28 13.56 -5.28 30.22
C LYS A 28 12.09 -4.99 30.55
N GLY A 29 11.38 -6.03 31.01
CA GLY A 29 10.00 -5.90 31.43
C GLY A 29 8.96 -6.21 30.36
N ASP A 30 7.71 -6.35 30.81
CA ASP A 30 6.61 -6.79 29.96
C ASP A 30 6.15 -5.72 28.97
N ASP A 31 6.24 -4.44 29.32
CA ASP A 31 5.87 -3.33 28.45
C ASP A 31 6.76 -3.27 27.20
N GLN A 32 8.07 -3.43 27.40
CA GLN A 32 8.99 -3.46 26.24
C GLN A 32 8.77 -4.71 25.39
N LYS A 33 8.43 -5.83 26.00
CA LYS A 33 8.06 -7.05 25.28
C LYS A 33 6.80 -6.84 24.44
N ALA A 34 5.78 -6.21 25.00
CA ALA A 34 4.57 -5.85 24.27
C ALA A 34 4.89 -4.92 23.09
N GLY A 35 5.78 -3.94 23.26
CA GLY A 35 6.23 -3.07 22.18
C GLY A 35 6.90 -3.83 21.04
N VAL A 36 7.77 -4.81 21.34
CA VAL A 36 8.40 -5.67 20.32
C VAL A 36 7.35 -6.49 19.56
N GLU A 37 6.36 -7.04 20.25
CA GLU A 37 5.29 -7.80 19.61
C GLU A 37 4.40 -6.92 18.69
N ILE A 38 4.17 -5.66 19.08
CA ILE A 38 3.45 -4.69 18.22
C ILE A 38 4.25 -4.44 16.95
N VAL A 39 5.55 -4.20 17.04
CA VAL A 39 6.41 -3.97 15.87
C VAL A 39 6.46 -5.20 14.97
N LYS A 40 6.58 -6.40 15.52
CA LYS A 40 6.52 -7.66 14.75
C LYS A 40 5.24 -7.79 13.94
N LYS A 41 4.09 -7.48 14.53
CA LYS A 41 2.80 -7.49 13.84
C LYS A 41 2.75 -6.41 12.75
N ALA A 42 3.26 -5.22 13.04
CA ALA A 42 3.29 -4.12 12.09
C ALA A 42 4.14 -4.44 10.84
N LEU A 43 5.27 -5.12 11.00
CA LEU A 43 6.12 -5.54 9.90
C LEU A 43 5.46 -6.55 8.94
N GLN A 44 4.41 -7.24 9.37
CA GLN A 44 3.62 -8.12 8.51
C GLN A 44 2.53 -7.37 7.72
N ALA A 45 2.17 -6.15 8.11
CA ALA A 45 1.09 -5.40 7.50
C ALA A 45 1.28 -5.16 5.99
N PRO A 46 2.47 -4.80 5.49
CA PRO A 46 2.67 -4.58 4.06
C PRO A 46 2.38 -5.80 3.20
N ILE A 47 2.87 -6.99 3.60
CA ILE A 47 2.61 -8.22 2.84
C ILE A 47 1.14 -8.62 2.88
N ARG A 48 0.49 -8.49 4.05
CA ARG A 48 -0.93 -8.76 4.19
C ARG A 48 -1.78 -7.84 3.31
N GLN A 49 -1.41 -6.56 3.21
CA GLN A 49 -2.12 -5.61 2.36
C GLN A 49 -1.97 -5.94 0.87
N ILE A 50 -0.77 -6.33 0.42
CA ILE A 50 -0.55 -6.68 -1.00
C ILE A 50 -1.29 -7.96 -1.38
N THR A 51 -1.25 -8.97 -0.52
CA THR A 51 -1.98 -10.22 -0.76
C THR A 51 -3.49 -10.01 -0.74
N ALA A 52 -4.00 -9.20 0.19
CA ALA A 52 -5.41 -8.80 0.21
C ALA A 52 -5.82 -8.06 -1.08
N ASN A 53 -4.98 -7.17 -1.59
CA ASN A 53 -5.21 -6.48 -2.87
C ASN A 53 -5.19 -7.44 -4.08
N ALA A 54 -4.51 -8.58 -3.95
CA ALA A 54 -4.50 -9.65 -4.94
C ALA A 54 -5.64 -10.68 -4.74
N GLY A 55 -6.47 -10.51 -3.71
CA GLY A 55 -7.56 -11.45 -3.39
C GLY A 55 -7.10 -12.71 -2.66
N VAL A 56 -5.89 -12.74 -2.13
CA VAL A 56 -5.29 -13.91 -1.45
C VAL A 56 -5.18 -13.66 0.06
N ASP A 57 -5.38 -14.72 0.85
CA ASP A 57 -5.20 -14.64 2.30
C ASP A 57 -3.72 -14.42 2.67
N GLY A 58 -3.45 -13.25 3.22
CA GLY A 58 -2.11 -12.87 3.65
C GLY A 58 -1.53 -13.74 4.75
N SER A 59 -2.34 -14.38 5.56
CA SER A 59 -1.88 -15.25 6.65
C SER A 59 -1.23 -16.51 6.10
N VAL A 60 -1.80 -17.08 5.04
CA VAL A 60 -1.26 -18.26 4.35
C VAL A 60 0.09 -17.92 3.69
N VAL A 61 0.16 -16.76 3.04
CA VAL A 61 1.39 -16.33 2.36
C VAL A 61 2.51 -16.06 3.37
N VAL A 62 2.20 -15.35 4.46
CA VAL A 62 3.16 -15.09 5.55
C VAL A 62 3.66 -16.41 6.15
N GLY A 63 2.77 -17.35 6.46
CA GLY A 63 3.14 -18.66 7.01
C GLY A 63 4.12 -19.41 6.10
N LYS A 64 3.81 -19.53 4.81
CA LYS A 64 4.68 -20.21 3.85
C LYS A 64 6.04 -19.53 3.66
N LEU A 65 6.09 -18.20 3.69
CA LEU A 65 7.35 -17.48 3.59
C LEU A 65 8.22 -17.65 4.82
N LEU A 66 7.63 -17.71 6.01
CA LEU A 66 8.35 -17.95 7.27
C LEU A 66 8.87 -19.37 7.40
N GLU A 67 8.17 -20.36 6.84
CA GLU A 67 8.64 -21.75 6.73
C GLU A 67 9.77 -21.92 5.71
N GLY A 68 9.82 -21.05 4.71
CA GLY A 68 10.82 -21.07 3.64
C GLY A 68 12.20 -20.70 4.16
N LYS A 69 13.19 -21.59 3.98
CA LYS A 69 14.59 -21.38 4.41
C LYS A 69 15.42 -20.51 3.46
N LYS A 70 14.88 -20.16 2.29
CA LYS A 70 15.61 -19.39 1.27
C LYS A 70 15.34 -17.91 1.40
N ALA A 71 16.37 -17.16 1.76
CA ALA A 71 16.28 -15.70 1.89
C ALA A 71 15.93 -14.97 0.58
N SER A 72 16.06 -15.56 -0.59
CA SER A 72 15.66 -14.98 -1.89
C SER A 72 14.22 -15.25 -2.28
N GLN A 73 13.51 -16.14 -1.58
CA GLN A 73 12.16 -16.54 -1.91
C GLN A 73 11.16 -15.49 -1.44
N GLY A 74 10.25 -15.10 -2.32
CA GLY A 74 9.15 -14.19 -2.04
C GLY A 74 7.88 -14.60 -2.76
N TYR A 75 6.81 -13.87 -2.54
CA TYR A 75 5.52 -14.08 -3.18
C TYR A 75 5.30 -13.05 -4.29
N ASP A 76 5.13 -13.52 -5.53
CA ASP A 76 4.76 -12.67 -6.67
C ASP A 76 3.24 -12.58 -6.75
N ALA A 77 2.68 -11.47 -6.25
CA ALA A 77 1.23 -11.25 -6.22
C ALA A 77 0.61 -11.03 -7.61
N GLN A 78 1.42 -10.82 -8.64
CA GLN A 78 0.92 -10.69 -10.01
C GLN A 78 0.64 -12.05 -10.64
N ASN A 79 1.49 -13.04 -10.34
CA ASN A 79 1.37 -14.39 -10.89
C ASN A 79 0.88 -15.40 -9.84
N GLU A 80 0.62 -14.94 -8.62
CA GLU A 80 0.16 -15.74 -7.48
C GLU A 80 1.08 -16.93 -7.16
N ASP A 81 2.40 -16.73 -7.31
CA ASP A 81 3.40 -17.79 -7.18
C ASP A 81 4.54 -17.43 -6.21
N TYR A 82 5.20 -18.46 -5.67
CA TYR A 82 6.38 -18.32 -4.81
C TYR A 82 7.63 -18.44 -5.66
N VAL A 83 8.35 -17.35 -5.82
CA VAL A 83 9.47 -17.25 -6.75
C VAL A 83 10.74 -16.77 -6.06
N ASP A 84 11.90 -17.01 -6.70
CA ASP A 84 13.13 -16.31 -6.36
C ASP A 84 13.04 -14.87 -6.88
N MET A 85 13.01 -13.91 -5.95
CA MET A 85 12.79 -12.50 -6.25
C MET A 85 13.95 -11.89 -7.04
N PHE A 86 15.20 -12.34 -6.78
CA PHE A 86 16.36 -11.88 -7.52
C PHE A 86 16.35 -12.39 -8.96
N ALA A 87 16.06 -13.67 -9.15
CA ALA A 87 15.97 -14.27 -10.48
C ALA A 87 14.88 -13.65 -11.35
N LYS A 88 13.79 -13.19 -10.72
CA LYS A 88 12.69 -12.49 -11.39
C LYS A 88 12.93 -10.97 -11.56
N GLY A 89 14.03 -10.44 -11.03
CA GLY A 89 14.32 -9.01 -11.07
C GLY A 89 13.33 -8.17 -10.25
N ILE A 90 12.73 -8.77 -9.23
CA ILE A 90 11.81 -8.10 -8.28
C ILE A 90 12.67 -7.66 -7.11
N ILE A 91 13.36 -6.53 -7.27
CA ILE A 91 14.30 -5.99 -6.28
C ILE A 91 13.93 -4.57 -5.90
N ASP A 92 14.23 -4.21 -4.65
CA ASP A 92 14.00 -2.88 -4.12
C ASP A 92 15.25 -2.37 -3.38
N PRO A 93 15.60 -1.10 -3.48
CA PRO A 93 16.73 -0.55 -2.75
C PRO A 93 16.48 -0.59 -1.24
N THR A 94 17.37 -1.23 -0.51
CA THR A 94 17.30 -1.33 0.97
C THR A 94 17.15 0.04 1.65
N LYS A 95 17.73 1.09 1.05
CA LYS A 95 17.61 2.45 1.57
C LYS A 95 16.15 2.94 1.62
N VAL A 96 15.35 2.62 0.61
CA VAL A 96 13.93 3.02 0.55
C VAL A 96 13.13 2.35 1.66
N VAL A 97 13.32 1.04 1.85
CA VAL A 97 12.66 0.28 2.92
C VAL A 97 13.04 0.82 4.29
N ARG A 98 14.33 1.03 4.50
CA ARG A 98 14.85 1.54 5.77
C ARG A 98 14.30 2.93 6.08
N SER A 99 14.31 3.86 5.13
CA SER A 99 13.75 5.20 5.32
C SER A 99 12.26 5.14 5.64
N ALA A 100 11.49 4.35 4.89
CA ALA A 100 10.06 4.19 5.13
C ALA A 100 9.75 3.67 6.54
N LEU A 101 10.52 2.67 7.02
CA LEU A 101 10.37 2.15 8.38
C LEU A 101 10.76 3.17 9.45
N GLN A 102 11.84 3.94 9.24
CA GLN A 102 12.27 4.98 10.17
C GLN A 102 11.23 6.09 10.28
N ASP A 103 10.71 6.56 9.16
CA ASP A 103 9.69 7.61 9.11
C ASP A 103 8.38 7.14 9.77
N ALA A 104 7.94 5.92 9.45
CA ALA A 104 6.75 5.33 10.07
C ALA A 104 6.91 5.16 11.58
N ALA A 105 8.07 4.69 12.05
CA ALA A 105 8.35 4.54 13.47
C ALA A 105 8.39 5.89 14.20
N SER A 106 8.95 6.93 13.56
CA SER A 106 9.00 8.28 14.11
C SER A 106 7.59 8.84 14.32
N ILE A 107 6.74 8.76 13.31
CA ILE A 107 5.35 9.24 13.38
C ILE A 107 4.53 8.43 14.39
N ALA A 108 4.67 7.11 14.38
CA ALA A 108 3.98 6.25 15.34
C ALA A 108 4.40 6.57 16.78
N GLY A 109 5.69 6.81 17.02
CA GLY A 109 6.22 7.23 18.31
C GLY A 109 5.61 8.54 18.81
N LEU A 110 5.49 9.53 17.91
CA LEU A 110 4.83 10.79 18.22
C LEU A 110 3.35 10.59 18.56
N LEU A 111 2.63 9.80 17.77
CA LEU A 111 1.20 9.54 18.00
C LEU A 111 0.95 8.83 19.34
N ILE A 112 1.78 7.86 19.70
CA ILE A 112 1.64 7.12 20.98
C ILE A 112 1.88 8.03 22.19
N THR A 113 2.76 9.03 22.06
CA THR A 113 3.08 9.97 23.13
C THR A 113 2.18 11.20 23.17
N THR A 114 1.25 11.35 22.23
CA THR A 114 0.37 12.50 22.10
C THR A 114 -0.99 12.20 22.76
N GLU A 115 -1.44 13.10 23.64
CA GLU A 115 -2.77 12.97 24.29
C GLU A 115 -3.90 13.52 23.42
N ALA A 116 -3.60 14.52 22.57
CA ALA A 116 -4.60 15.16 21.72
C ALA A 116 -3.99 15.56 20.37
N MET A 117 -4.78 15.45 19.32
CA MET A 117 -4.42 15.93 17.99
C MET A 117 -5.46 16.95 17.51
N ILE A 118 -4.97 18.10 17.03
CA ILE A 118 -5.80 19.13 16.44
C ILE A 118 -5.54 19.10 14.93
N ALA A 119 -6.60 18.96 14.17
CA ALA A 119 -6.54 18.96 12.71
C ALA A 119 -7.71 19.77 12.12
N ASP A 120 -7.49 20.31 10.95
CA ASP A 120 -8.57 20.97 10.22
C ASP A 120 -9.67 19.98 9.85
N LYS A 121 -10.92 20.42 10.02
CA LYS A 121 -12.06 19.64 9.55
C LYS A 121 -11.98 19.53 8.02
N PRO A 122 -12.15 18.33 7.45
CA PRO A 122 -12.21 18.18 5.99
C PRO A 122 -13.27 19.14 5.42
N GLU A 123 -12.89 19.94 4.44
CA GLU A 123 -13.84 20.75 3.72
C GLU A 123 -14.87 19.83 3.06
N GLU A 124 -16.14 20.02 3.37
CA GLU A 124 -17.21 19.44 2.59
C GLU A 124 -17.05 20.02 1.18
N LYS A 125 -16.72 19.18 0.21
CA LYS A 125 -16.75 19.60 -1.19
C LYS A 125 -18.18 19.99 -1.47
N ASP A 126 -18.44 21.31 -1.43
CA ASP A 126 -19.68 21.85 -1.96
C ASP A 126 -19.86 21.21 -3.34
N ALA A 127 -20.90 20.42 -3.48
CA ALA A 127 -21.36 20.01 -4.78
C ALA A 127 -21.66 21.31 -5.51
N GLY A 128 -20.71 21.76 -6.33
CA GLY A 128 -20.87 22.99 -7.09
C GLY A 128 -22.24 22.96 -7.76
N PRO A 129 -22.89 24.12 -7.92
CA PRO A 129 -24.25 24.18 -8.41
C PRO A 129 -24.35 23.30 -9.66
N ALA A 130 -25.26 22.34 -9.62
CA ALA A 130 -25.54 21.45 -10.74
C ALA A 130 -25.78 22.35 -11.95
N MET A 131 -24.87 22.27 -12.93
CA MET A 131 -25.09 22.96 -14.20
C MET A 131 -26.44 22.50 -14.72
N PRO A 132 -27.38 23.44 -14.97
CA PRO A 132 -28.65 23.06 -15.55
C PRO A 132 -28.38 22.32 -16.87
N PRO A 133 -29.14 21.26 -17.17
CA PRO A 133 -28.97 20.56 -18.43
C PRO A 133 -29.26 21.58 -19.53
N MET A 134 -28.24 21.89 -20.32
CA MET A 134 -28.37 22.76 -21.49
C MET A 134 -29.22 21.97 -22.47
N GLY A 135 -30.51 22.28 -22.45
CA GLY A 135 -31.51 21.72 -23.31
C GLY A 135 -31.16 21.98 -24.76
N GLY A 136 -31.00 20.89 -25.50
CA GLY A 136 -30.95 20.94 -26.94
C GLY A 136 -32.24 21.55 -27.45
N GLY A 137 -32.17 22.72 -27.96
CA GLY A 137 -33.18 23.35 -28.82
C GLY A 137 -32.49 23.51 -30.16
N MET A 138 -32.71 22.63 -31.08
CA MET A 138 -33.80 22.66 -31.99
C MET A 138 -33.92 23.97 -32.77
N GLY A 139 -33.59 23.99 -33.95
CA GLY A 139 -33.90 25.07 -34.85
C GLY A 139 -33.62 24.65 -36.27
N GLY A 140 -34.45 23.75 -36.73
CA GLY A 140 -34.66 23.61 -38.16
C GLY A 140 -35.48 24.79 -38.61
N MET A 141 -35.21 25.23 -39.74
CA MET A 141 -36.09 25.90 -40.70
C MET A 141 -35.17 26.38 -41.82
N GLY A 142 -35.21 25.88 -42.92
CA GLY A 142 -36.36 25.74 -43.80
C GLY A 142 -36.36 26.88 -44.78
N GLY A 143 -36.39 26.56 -45.96
CA GLY A 143 -36.99 27.41 -46.93
C GLY A 143 -36.03 28.12 -47.85
N MET A 144 -35.94 27.67 -48.96
CA MET A 144 -36.84 28.03 -50.04
C MET A 144 -36.32 29.14 -50.93
N GLY A 145 -36.27 28.85 -52.13
CA GLY A 145 -36.42 29.78 -53.25
C GLY A 145 -35.14 30.14 -53.92
N GLY A 146 -34.88 29.87 -55.07
CA GLY A 146 -35.73 29.82 -56.24
C GLY A 146 -35.19 30.69 -57.31
N MET A 147 -35.15 30.19 -58.50
CA MET A 147 -35.13 30.91 -59.75
C MET A 147 -33.93 31.84 -59.99
N GLY A 148 -33.26 31.76 -61.05
CA GLY A 148 -33.63 31.64 -62.40
C GLY A 148 -32.52 32.11 -63.32
N MET A 149 -32.56 31.63 -64.45
CA MET A 149 -31.87 31.99 -65.68
C MET A 149 -30.50 31.36 -65.90
#